data_d717334617ed3c52294c6a5c03dd64e5
#
_entry.id   d717334617ed3c52294c6a5c03dd64e5
#
_cell.length_a   1.000
_cell.length_b   1.000
_cell.length_c   1.000
_cell.angle_alpha   90.00
_cell.angle_beta   90.00
_cell.angle_gamma   90.00
#
_symmetry.space_group_name_H-M   'P 1'
#
loop_
_entity.id
_entity.type
_entity.pdbx_description
1 polymer ?
#
loop_
_entity_poly.entity_id
_entity_poly.type
_entity_poly.pdbx_seq_one_letter_code
_entity_poly.pdbx_strand_id
1 'polypeptide(L)'
;LSFALGAFLAGMLISETRYRYQVESDIASFRDILLGLFFISVGMMLNLDIFVRYLWIIITIFIVYSLFKITLIALLTKAFKYELGVGIRTGVILGQAGEFSFVILALAKDQNIIGGDILQIILSVCLLSMICAPFLIPYNGRLARFLSKSYIRNSQKNIDKINDIG
;
A
#
# COMPACT_ATOMS: atom_id res chain seq x y z
N LEU A 1 -23.01 4.43 -13.61
CA LEU A 1 -22.36 3.45 -12.71
C LEU A 1 -20.92 3.30 -13.16
N SER A 2 -19.95 3.43 -12.25
CA SER A 2 -18.54 3.21 -12.58
C SER A 2 -18.24 1.70 -12.72
N PHE A 3 -17.28 1.34 -13.58
CA PHE A 3 -16.81 -0.04 -13.73
C PHE A 3 -16.31 -0.61 -12.40
N ALA A 4 -15.66 0.22 -11.58
CA ALA A 4 -15.19 -0.17 -10.24
C ALA A 4 -16.33 -0.58 -9.30
N LEU A 5 -17.44 0.17 -9.29
CA LEU A 5 -18.62 -0.18 -8.51
C LEU A 5 -19.25 -1.47 -9.01
N GLY A 6 -19.34 -1.66 -10.34
CA GLY A 6 -19.84 -2.90 -10.93
C GLY A 6 -19.01 -4.11 -10.53
N ALA A 7 -17.67 -4.01 -10.60
CA ALA A 7 -16.75 -5.06 -10.17
C ALA A 7 -16.88 -5.38 -8.68
N PHE A 8 -17.02 -4.36 -7.83
CA PHE A 8 -17.24 -4.52 -6.38
C PHE A 8 -18.55 -5.27 -6.08
N LEU A 9 -19.66 -4.88 -6.70
CA LEU A 9 -20.95 -5.55 -6.52
C LEU A 9 -20.91 -7.00 -7.01
N ALA A 10 -20.28 -7.24 -8.16
CA ALA A 10 -20.09 -8.60 -8.67
C ALA A 10 -19.25 -9.45 -7.69
N GLY A 11 -18.17 -8.91 -7.15
CA GLY A 11 -17.33 -9.56 -6.16
C GLY A 11 -18.10 -9.91 -4.88
N MET A 12 -18.94 -8.98 -4.38
CA MET A 12 -19.81 -9.25 -3.22
C MET A 12 -20.78 -10.40 -3.49
N LEU A 13 -21.45 -10.39 -4.63
CA LEU A 13 -22.40 -11.47 -4.99
C LEU A 13 -21.69 -12.83 -5.09
N ILE A 14 -20.51 -12.88 -5.70
CA ILE A 14 -19.74 -14.11 -5.86
C ILE A 14 -19.22 -14.60 -4.50
N SER A 15 -18.85 -13.71 -3.59
CA SER A 15 -18.29 -14.08 -2.27
C SER A 15 -19.24 -14.91 -1.41
N GLU A 16 -20.54 -14.76 -1.59
CA GLU A 16 -21.59 -15.53 -0.90
C GLU A 16 -21.91 -16.85 -1.57
N THR A 17 -21.36 -17.14 -2.76
CA THR A 17 -21.60 -18.38 -3.49
C THR A 17 -20.63 -19.48 -3.09
N ARG A 18 -21.03 -20.73 -3.34
CA ARG A 18 -20.14 -21.91 -3.16
C ARG A 18 -18.98 -21.93 -4.15
N TYR A 19 -19.08 -21.18 -5.25
CA TYR A 19 -18.09 -21.13 -6.33
C TYR A 19 -17.00 -20.06 -6.12
N ARG A 20 -17.02 -19.35 -5.00
CA ARG A 20 -16.08 -18.23 -4.74
C ARG A 20 -14.61 -18.60 -4.94
N TYR A 21 -14.19 -19.76 -4.44
CA TYR A 21 -12.78 -20.19 -4.56
C TYR A 21 -12.39 -20.56 -5.99
N GLN A 22 -13.31 -21.16 -6.75
CA GLN A 22 -13.08 -21.47 -8.15
C GLN A 22 -12.96 -20.20 -8.97
N VAL A 23 -13.90 -19.27 -8.80
CA VAL A 23 -13.88 -17.98 -9.50
C VAL A 23 -12.62 -17.17 -9.13
N GLU A 24 -12.22 -17.15 -7.86
CA GLU A 24 -10.98 -16.49 -7.41
C GLU A 24 -9.74 -17.07 -8.10
N SER A 25 -9.66 -18.42 -8.21
CA SER A 25 -8.57 -19.12 -8.90
C SER A 25 -8.55 -18.79 -10.40
N ASP A 26 -9.71 -18.80 -11.05
CA ASP A 26 -9.84 -18.56 -12.48
C ASP A 26 -9.48 -17.10 -12.84
N ILE A 27 -9.89 -16.16 -11.99
CA ILE A 27 -9.60 -14.72 -12.18
C ILE A 27 -8.15 -14.37 -11.84
N ALA A 28 -7.47 -15.12 -10.97
CA ALA A 28 -6.14 -14.78 -10.49
C ALA A 28 -5.13 -14.55 -11.63
N SER A 29 -5.11 -15.44 -12.64
CA SER A 29 -4.20 -15.32 -13.79
C SER A 29 -4.49 -14.08 -14.64
N PHE A 30 -5.77 -13.75 -14.85
CA PHE A 30 -6.18 -12.55 -15.58
C PHE A 30 -5.84 -11.28 -14.78
N ARG A 31 -6.07 -11.29 -13.48
CA ARG A 31 -5.73 -10.18 -12.58
C ARG A 31 -4.25 -9.84 -12.69
N ASP A 32 -3.37 -10.84 -12.65
CA ASP A 32 -1.93 -10.62 -12.66
C ASP A 32 -1.45 -10.04 -14.01
N ILE A 33 -2.04 -10.49 -15.13
CA ILE A 33 -1.76 -9.92 -16.46
C ILE A 33 -2.27 -8.47 -16.54
N LEU A 34 -3.50 -8.21 -16.08
CA LEU A 34 -4.09 -6.89 -16.10
C LEU A 34 -3.34 -5.91 -15.18
N LEU A 35 -2.87 -6.36 -14.02
CA LEU A 35 -2.00 -5.57 -13.15
C LEU A 35 -0.68 -5.23 -13.85
N GLY A 36 -0.07 -6.18 -14.57
CA GLY A 36 1.12 -5.92 -15.37
C GLY A 36 0.89 -4.85 -16.44
N LEU A 37 -0.20 -4.95 -17.21
CA LEU A 37 -0.58 -3.95 -18.20
C LEU A 37 -0.85 -2.58 -17.56
N PHE A 38 -1.52 -2.55 -16.41
CA PHE A 38 -1.76 -1.32 -15.66
C PHE A 38 -0.44 -0.64 -15.26
N PHE A 39 0.51 -1.37 -14.68
CA PHE A 39 1.80 -0.79 -14.28
C PHE A 39 2.63 -0.33 -15.48
N ILE A 40 2.59 -1.04 -16.59
CA ILE A 40 3.23 -0.60 -17.83
C ILE A 40 2.60 0.73 -18.31
N SER A 41 1.29 0.81 -18.35
CA SER A 41 0.57 2.02 -18.77
C SER A 41 0.90 3.21 -17.87
N VAL A 42 0.93 3.01 -16.55
CA VAL A 42 1.32 4.05 -15.60
C VAL A 42 2.78 4.46 -15.78
N GLY A 43 3.67 3.47 -15.98
CA GLY A 43 5.09 3.73 -16.26
C GLY A 43 5.31 4.58 -17.51
N MET A 44 4.51 4.36 -18.55
CA MET A 44 4.56 5.19 -19.79
C MET A 44 4.05 6.63 -19.59
N MET A 45 3.25 6.89 -18.56
CA MET A 45 2.82 8.26 -18.23
C MET A 45 3.90 9.08 -17.53
N LEU A 46 4.95 8.42 -17.02
CA LEU A 46 6.02 9.07 -16.27
C LEU A 46 7.00 9.76 -17.23
N ASN A 47 7.29 11.03 -16.97
CA ASN A 47 8.34 11.77 -17.67
C ASN A 47 9.66 11.62 -16.89
N LEU A 48 10.62 10.87 -17.48
CA LEU A 48 11.90 10.59 -16.87
C LEU A 48 12.77 11.83 -16.67
N ASP A 49 12.66 12.84 -17.54
CA ASP A 49 13.41 14.09 -17.41
C ASP A 49 12.95 14.85 -16.17
N ILE A 50 11.65 14.93 -15.92
CA ILE A 50 11.08 15.55 -14.74
C ILE A 50 11.43 14.74 -13.49
N PHE A 51 11.38 13.39 -13.57
CA PHE A 51 11.75 12.51 -12.48
C PHE A 51 13.20 12.77 -12.02
N VAL A 52 14.15 12.82 -12.95
CA VAL A 52 15.57 13.06 -12.63
C VAL A 52 15.78 14.49 -12.11
N ARG A 53 15.14 15.47 -12.74
CA ARG A 53 15.26 16.90 -12.35
C ARG A 53 14.79 17.13 -10.91
N TYR A 54 13.69 16.50 -10.50
CA TYR A 54 13.06 16.69 -9.19
C TYR A 54 13.32 15.54 -8.22
N LEU A 55 14.33 14.70 -8.49
CA LEU A 55 14.61 13.47 -7.74
C LEU A 55 14.67 13.69 -6.21
N TRP A 56 15.37 14.72 -5.76
CA TRP A 56 15.48 15.03 -4.33
C TRP A 56 14.17 15.46 -3.70
N ILE A 57 13.34 16.18 -4.44
CA ILE A 57 11.99 16.57 -3.99
C ILE A 57 11.11 15.33 -3.90
N ILE A 58 11.12 14.45 -4.90
CA ILE A 58 10.36 13.20 -4.93
C ILE A 58 10.74 12.31 -3.74
N ILE A 59 12.04 12.11 -3.48
CA ILE A 59 12.52 11.34 -2.34
C ILE A 59 12.07 11.95 -1.01
N THR A 60 12.19 13.27 -0.86
CA THR A 60 11.78 13.97 0.35
C THR A 60 10.27 13.79 0.61
N ILE A 61 9.44 14.04 -0.41
CA ILE A 61 7.99 13.87 -0.30
C ILE A 61 7.65 12.41 0.02
N PHE A 62 8.29 11.44 -0.64
CA PHE A 62 8.08 10.02 -0.38
C PHE A 62 8.37 9.65 1.08
N ILE A 63 9.49 10.11 1.63
CA ILE A 63 9.87 9.84 3.03
C ILE A 63 8.86 10.49 3.99
N VAL A 64 8.55 11.77 3.80
CA VAL A 64 7.59 12.50 4.64
C VAL A 64 6.21 11.86 4.59
N TYR A 65 5.72 11.53 3.40
CA TYR A 65 4.43 10.86 3.19
C TYR A 65 4.39 9.49 3.87
N SER A 66 5.43 8.67 3.70
CA SER A 66 5.50 7.32 4.31
C SER A 66 5.55 7.41 5.84
N LEU A 67 6.37 8.29 6.39
CA LEU A 67 6.46 8.51 7.84
C LEU A 67 5.13 9.03 8.41
N PHE A 68 4.49 9.96 7.73
CA PHE A 68 3.18 10.47 8.13
C PHE A 68 2.14 9.35 8.18
N LYS A 69 2.04 8.51 7.14
CA LYS A 69 1.08 7.40 7.12
C LYS A 69 1.37 6.36 8.19
N ILE A 70 2.63 5.95 8.37
CA ILE A 70 3.02 5.00 9.41
C ILE A 70 2.66 5.54 10.79
N THR A 71 2.97 6.81 11.06
CA THR A 71 2.66 7.46 12.33
C THR A 71 1.16 7.55 12.56
N LEU A 72 0.39 7.96 11.55
CA LEU A 72 -1.05 8.06 11.62
C LEU A 72 -1.69 6.70 11.95
N ILE A 73 -1.29 5.64 11.25
CA ILE A 73 -1.81 4.28 11.47
C ILE A 73 -1.39 3.77 12.86
N ALA A 74 -0.16 4.03 13.29
CA ALA A 74 0.31 3.65 14.61
C ALA A 74 -0.47 4.35 15.74
N LEU A 75 -0.78 5.64 15.57
CA LEU A 75 -1.59 6.41 16.51
C LEU A 75 -3.04 5.90 16.56
N LEU A 76 -3.65 5.64 15.40
CA LEU A 76 -4.99 5.07 15.32
C LEU A 76 -5.05 3.70 16.00
N THR A 77 -4.09 2.83 15.72
CA THR A 77 -4.00 1.49 16.33
C THR A 77 -3.88 1.59 17.86
N LYS A 78 -3.08 2.56 18.34
CA LYS A 78 -2.96 2.82 19.78
C LYS A 78 -4.26 3.37 20.38
N ALA A 79 -4.99 4.24 19.66
CA ALA A 79 -6.29 4.75 20.10
C ALA A 79 -7.33 3.63 20.29
N PHE A 80 -7.27 2.60 19.45
CA PHE A 80 -8.07 1.36 19.59
C PHE A 80 -7.49 0.37 20.61
N LYS A 81 -6.55 0.79 21.45
CA LYS A 81 -5.93 -0.02 22.53
C LYS A 81 -5.13 -1.23 22.06
N TYR A 82 -4.72 -1.27 20.80
CA TYR A 82 -3.77 -2.27 20.31
C TYR A 82 -2.33 -1.87 20.60
N GLU A 83 -1.42 -2.83 20.51
CA GLU A 83 0.00 -2.60 20.75
C GLU A 83 0.63 -1.73 19.66
N LEU A 84 1.53 -0.83 20.07
CA LEU A 84 2.24 0.05 19.15
C LEU A 84 3.02 -0.73 18.06
N GLY A 85 3.58 -1.89 18.42
CA GLY A 85 4.29 -2.75 17.47
C GLY A 85 3.40 -3.29 16.35
N VAL A 86 2.13 -3.60 16.65
CA VAL A 86 1.12 -3.97 15.64
C VAL A 86 0.85 -2.77 14.75
N GLY A 87 0.64 -1.58 15.33
CA GLY A 87 0.39 -0.35 14.58
C GLY A 87 1.52 0.00 13.61
N ILE A 88 2.78 -0.13 14.03
CA ILE A 88 3.94 0.12 13.16
C ILE A 88 3.99 -0.88 12.00
N ARG A 89 3.77 -2.17 12.26
CA ARG A 89 3.74 -3.20 11.21
C ARG A 89 2.63 -2.94 10.20
N THR A 90 1.43 -2.68 10.67
CA THR A 90 0.28 -2.31 9.84
C THR A 90 0.55 -1.03 9.05
N GLY A 91 1.17 -0.03 9.70
CA GLY A 91 1.56 1.22 9.06
C GLY A 91 2.56 1.04 7.92
N VAL A 92 3.54 0.16 8.08
CA VAL A 92 4.50 -0.16 7.00
C VAL A 92 3.81 -0.85 5.83
N ILE A 93 2.89 -1.78 6.11
CA ILE A 93 2.14 -2.51 5.07
C ILE A 93 1.17 -1.58 4.32
N LEU A 94 0.44 -0.74 5.03
CA LEU A 94 -0.56 0.19 4.46
C LEU A 94 0.03 1.55 4.09
N GLY A 95 1.30 1.79 4.39
CA GLY A 95 1.97 3.09 4.17
C GLY A 95 2.21 3.44 2.71
N GLN A 96 2.14 2.48 1.80
CA GLN A 96 2.28 2.70 0.36
C GLN A 96 1.09 3.47 -0.22
N ALA A 97 1.30 4.12 -1.36
CA ALA A 97 0.21 4.65 -2.17
C ALA A 97 -0.54 3.49 -2.84
N GLY A 98 -1.86 3.53 -2.83
CA GLY A 98 -2.66 2.53 -3.52
C GLY A 98 -2.74 2.81 -5.03
N GLU A 99 -3.06 1.77 -5.82
CA GLU A 99 -3.25 1.88 -7.28
C GLU A 99 -4.35 2.88 -7.66
N PHE A 100 -5.35 3.08 -6.82
CA PHE A 100 -6.40 4.09 -7.05
C PHE A 100 -5.86 5.53 -7.11
N SER A 101 -4.68 5.81 -6.54
CA SER A 101 -4.04 7.12 -6.65
C SER A 101 -3.77 7.49 -8.10
N PHE A 102 -3.40 6.53 -8.95
CA PHE A 102 -3.15 6.78 -10.38
C PHE A 102 -4.44 7.10 -11.13
N VAL A 103 -5.54 6.40 -10.81
CA VAL A 103 -6.86 6.67 -11.41
C VAL A 103 -7.33 8.07 -11.05
N ILE A 104 -7.19 8.47 -9.78
CA ILE A 104 -7.56 9.82 -9.31
C ILE A 104 -6.69 10.87 -9.98
N LEU A 105 -5.38 10.64 -10.11
CA LEU A 105 -4.47 11.57 -10.78
C LEU A 105 -4.77 11.70 -12.29
N ALA A 106 -5.12 10.60 -12.96
CA ALA A 106 -5.55 10.63 -14.34
C ALA A 106 -6.81 11.48 -14.52
N LEU A 107 -7.83 11.28 -13.67
CA LEU A 107 -9.05 12.09 -13.68
C LEU A 107 -8.78 13.56 -13.39
N ALA A 108 -7.90 13.85 -12.42
CA ALA A 108 -7.51 15.21 -12.07
C ALA A 108 -6.77 15.91 -13.22
N LYS A 109 -5.97 15.16 -13.98
CA LYS A 109 -5.33 15.64 -15.21
C LYS A 109 -6.36 15.95 -16.29
N ASP A 110 -7.28 15.04 -16.55
CA ASP A 110 -8.30 15.19 -17.61
C ASP A 110 -9.23 16.38 -17.35
N GLN A 111 -9.48 16.68 -16.07
CA GLN A 111 -10.27 17.85 -15.64
C GLN A 111 -9.43 19.13 -15.47
N ASN A 112 -8.14 19.12 -15.81
CA ASN A 112 -7.21 20.23 -15.64
C ASN A 112 -7.11 20.78 -14.22
N ILE A 113 -7.37 19.94 -13.20
CA ILE A 113 -7.24 20.30 -11.78
C ILE A 113 -5.76 20.32 -11.38
N ILE A 114 -4.99 19.34 -11.87
CA ILE A 114 -3.56 19.20 -11.64
C ILE A 114 -2.88 18.93 -12.99
N GLY A 115 -1.79 19.64 -13.25
CA GLY A 115 -1.03 19.45 -14.48
C GLY A 115 0.46 19.75 -14.32
N GLY A 116 1.19 19.63 -15.43
CA GLY A 116 2.62 19.95 -15.49
C GLY A 116 3.49 19.12 -14.56
N ASP A 117 4.51 19.76 -14.01
CA ASP A 117 5.54 19.12 -13.16
C ASP A 117 4.95 18.56 -11.85
N ILE A 118 3.92 19.22 -11.29
CA ILE A 118 3.29 18.79 -10.04
C ILE A 118 2.67 17.41 -10.19
N LEU A 119 1.93 17.17 -11.28
CA LEU A 119 1.35 15.86 -11.57
C LEU A 119 2.44 14.79 -11.67
N GLN A 120 3.54 15.09 -12.37
CA GLN A 120 4.64 14.17 -12.57
C GLN A 120 5.38 13.84 -11.25
N ILE A 121 5.55 14.83 -10.38
CA ILE A 121 6.14 14.63 -9.05
C ILE A 121 5.24 13.68 -8.22
N ILE A 122 3.93 13.92 -8.18
CA ILE A 122 3.00 13.09 -7.40
C ILE A 122 2.94 11.66 -7.97
N LEU A 123 2.85 11.49 -9.30
CA LEU A 123 2.92 10.19 -9.97
C LEU A 123 4.21 9.45 -9.61
N SER A 124 5.34 10.14 -9.62
CA SER A 124 6.64 9.58 -9.26
C SER A 124 6.71 9.11 -7.82
N VAL A 125 6.17 9.89 -6.88
CA VAL A 125 6.08 9.51 -5.46
C VAL A 125 5.20 8.27 -5.26
N CYS A 126 4.03 8.21 -5.91
CA CYS A 126 3.14 7.06 -5.86
C CYS A 126 3.84 5.80 -6.40
N LEU A 127 4.45 5.89 -7.58
CA LEU A 127 5.15 4.77 -8.20
C LEU A 127 6.33 4.30 -7.33
N LEU A 128 7.15 5.24 -6.83
CA LEU A 128 8.28 4.93 -5.95
C LEU A 128 7.82 4.20 -4.68
N SER A 129 6.71 4.64 -4.07
CA SER A 129 6.17 4.00 -2.87
C SER A 129 5.72 2.56 -3.13
N MET A 130 5.15 2.28 -4.29
CA MET A 130 4.72 0.93 -4.68
C MET A 130 5.93 0.03 -5.00
N ILE A 131 6.94 0.55 -5.67
CA ILE A 131 8.19 -0.19 -5.93
C ILE A 131 8.92 -0.51 -4.63
N CYS A 132 8.93 0.40 -3.65
CA CYS A 132 9.57 0.17 -2.36
C CYS A 132 8.80 -0.80 -1.46
N ALA A 133 7.49 -0.95 -1.63
CA ALA A 133 6.64 -1.76 -0.78
C ALA A 133 7.10 -3.23 -0.64
N PRO A 134 7.36 -3.99 -1.70
CA PRO A 134 7.78 -5.39 -1.60
C PRO A 134 9.13 -5.55 -0.88
N PHE A 135 9.97 -4.51 -0.86
CA PHE A 135 11.22 -4.51 -0.12
C PHE A 135 11.02 -4.13 1.35
N LEU A 136 10.09 -3.23 1.66
CA LEU A 136 9.83 -2.77 3.02
C LEU A 136 8.97 -3.76 3.83
N ILE A 137 8.01 -4.41 3.19
CA ILE A 137 7.07 -5.33 3.84
C ILE A 137 7.77 -6.50 4.57
N PRO A 138 8.77 -7.20 4.02
CA PRO A 138 9.47 -8.27 4.73
C PRO A 138 10.22 -7.79 5.97
N TYR A 139 10.64 -6.52 6.00
CA TYR A 139 11.37 -5.93 7.12
C TYR A 139 10.47 -5.32 8.20
N ASN A 140 9.14 -5.32 8.03
CA ASN A 140 8.19 -4.70 8.97
C ASN A 140 8.35 -5.21 10.40
N GLY A 141 8.61 -6.52 10.57
CA GLY A 141 8.80 -7.13 11.89
C GLY A 141 10.10 -6.73 12.58
N ARG A 142 11.17 -6.46 11.81
CA ARG A 142 12.44 -5.96 12.35
C ARG A 142 12.29 -4.50 12.80
N LEU A 143 11.62 -3.71 11.99
CA LEU A 143 11.33 -2.29 12.26
C LEU A 143 10.45 -2.14 13.51
N ALA A 144 9.40 -2.94 13.63
CA ALA A 144 8.53 -2.94 14.81
C ALA A 144 9.26 -3.35 16.09
N ARG A 145 10.15 -4.34 16.02
CA ARG A 145 10.99 -4.75 17.14
C ARG A 145 11.95 -3.65 17.58
N PHE A 146 12.56 -2.96 16.65
CA PHE A 146 13.48 -1.86 16.94
C PHE A 146 12.78 -0.68 17.61
N LEU A 147 11.56 -0.33 17.15
CA LEU A 147 10.81 0.84 17.61
C LEU A 147 9.91 0.57 18.83
N SER A 148 9.62 -0.70 19.15
CA SER A 148 8.71 -1.05 20.24
C SER A 148 9.27 -2.16 21.15
N LYS A 149 9.84 -1.76 22.29
CA LYS A 149 10.25 -2.68 23.36
C LYS A 149 9.09 -3.52 23.93
N SER A 150 7.87 -2.99 23.89
CA SER A 150 6.66 -3.68 24.34
C SER A 150 6.31 -4.87 23.45
N TYR A 151 6.53 -4.75 22.14
CA TYR A 151 6.29 -5.82 21.18
C TYR A 151 7.22 -7.05 21.43
N ILE A 152 8.49 -6.80 21.81
CA ILE A 152 9.44 -7.88 22.14
C ILE A 152 8.96 -8.66 23.37
N ARG A 153 8.51 -7.96 24.42
CA ARG A 153 8.06 -8.56 25.68
C ARG A 153 6.84 -9.46 25.51
N ASN A 154 5.88 -9.05 24.69
CA ASN A 154 4.65 -9.82 24.46
C ASN A 154 4.85 -10.96 23.45
N SER A 155 5.73 -10.79 22.47
CA SER A 155 6.11 -11.87 21.55
C SER A 155 6.80 -13.02 22.33
N GLN A 156 7.67 -12.72 23.30
CA GLN A 156 8.28 -13.73 24.15
C GLN A 156 7.27 -14.43 25.05
N LYS A 157 6.35 -13.70 25.70
CA LYS A 157 5.29 -14.30 26.52
C LYS A 157 4.37 -15.27 25.74
N ASN A 158 4.13 -15.00 24.46
CA ASN A 158 3.34 -15.90 23.62
C ASN A 158 4.10 -17.16 23.24
N ILE A 159 5.42 -17.06 23.02
CA ILE A 159 6.28 -18.22 22.75
C ILE A 159 6.38 -19.10 23.99
N ASP A 160 6.60 -18.49 25.17
CA ASP A 160 6.67 -19.21 26.43
C ASP A 160 5.36 -19.96 26.72
N LYS A 161 4.20 -19.33 26.50
CA LYS A 161 2.89 -19.98 26.62
C LYS A 161 2.69 -21.18 25.70
N ILE A 162 3.22 -21.12 24.48
CA ILE A 162 3.11 -22.24 23.52
C ILE A 162 4.00 -23.40 23.96
N ASN A 163 5.18 -23.11 24.50
CA ASN A 163 6.12 -24.12 25.00
C ASN A 163 5.65 -24.78 26.32
N ASP A 164 4.80 -24.09 27.10
CA ASP A 164 4.24 -24.65 28.36
C ASP A 164 3.01 -25.57 28.11
N ILE A 165 2.48 -25.63 26.88
CA ILE A 165 1.29 -26.43 26.51
C ILE A 165 1.69 -27.71 25.74
N GLY A 166 2.92 -27.83 25.30
CA GLY A 166 3.48 -29.01 24.60
C GLY A 166 4.36 -29.84 25.48
#